data_16288512f71f24cd9fc1ac2a48a9e55c
#
_entry.id   16288512f71f24cd9fc1ac2a48a9e55c
#
_cell.length_a   1.000
_cell.length_b   1.000
_cell.length_c   1.000
_cell.angle_alpha   90.00
_cell.angle_beta   90.00
_cell.angle_gamma   90.00
#
_symmetry.space_group_name_H-M   'P 1'
#
loop_
_entity.id
_entity.type
_entity.pdbx_description
1 polymer ?
#
loop_
_entity_poly.entity_id
_entity_poly.type
_entity_poly.pdbx_seq_one_letter_code
_entity_poly.pdbx_strand_id
1 'polypeptide(L)'
;MADETVARNLQRMDELDFAGWNQADWEGVFTRYHTDDVLVDVHGQDSTHGIREHIEAMKAFVASTGGVPLQVRSHPIGFGSGDWTCVVGELENGSRMVTLARWQDGAIAEEHIWL
;
A
#
# COMPACT_ATOMS: atom_id res chain seq x y z
N MET A 1 22.63 6.53 2.62
CA MET A 1 22.27 6.61 4.05
C MET A 1 20.92 5.92 4.27
N ALA A 2 20.79 5.21 5.39
CA ALA A 2 19.56 4.50 5.73
C ALA A 2 18.35 5.43 5.78
N ASP A 3 18.53 6.64 6.32
CA ASP A 3 17.45 7.64 6.43
C ASP A 3 16.95 8.11 5.07
N GLU A 4 17.82 8.22 4.08
CA GLU A 4 17.42 8.60 2.73
C GLU A 4 16.59 7.52 2.06
N THR A 5 16.93 6.25 2.28
CA THR A 5 16.17 5.12 1.77
C THR A 5 14.78 5.09 2.39
N VAL A 6 14.67 5.27 3.70
CA VAL A 6 13.39 5.33 4.40
C VAL A 6 12.56 6.50 3.87
N ALA A 7 13.14 7.70 3.79
CA ALA A 7 12.44 8.89 3.30
C ALA A 7 11.90 8.70 1.89
N ARG A 8 12.70 8.11 0.99
CA ARG A 8 12.29 7.82 -0.38
C ARG A 8 11.12 6.83 -0.40
N ASN A 9 11.19 5.78 0.40
CA ASN A 9 10.14 4.76 0.43
C ASN A 9 8.85 5.31 1.04
N LEU A 10 8.95 6.17 2.06
CA LEU A 10 7.79 6.86 2.61
C LEU A 10 7.12 7.77 1.57
N GLN A 11 7.91 8.49 0.77
CA GLN A 11 7.38 9.32 -0.31
C GLN A 11 6.68 8.47 -1.37
N ARG A 12 7.24 7.33 -1.73
CA ARG A 12 6.61 6.40 -2.67
C ARG A 12 5.32 5.81 -2.13
N MET A 13 5.25 5.57 -0.82
CA MET A 13 4.02 5.12 -0.18
C MET A 13 2.92 6.19 -0.29
N ASP A 14 3.27 7.47 -0.14
CA ASP A 14 2.32 8.56 -0.37
C ASP A 14 1.78 8.52 -1.79
N GLU A 15 2.64 8.41 -2.80
CA GLU A 15 2.21 8.32 -4.20
C GLU A 15 1.34 7.08 -4.44
N LEU A 16 1.73 5.95 -3.87
CA LEU A 16 0.99 4.71 -4.03
C LEU A 16 -0.45 4.85 -3.55
N ASP A 17 -0.66 5.44 -2.38
CA ASP A 17 -2.00 5.60 -1.83
C ASP A 17 -2.77 6.75 -2.48
N PHE A 18 -2.14 7.91 -2.69
CA PHE A 18 -2.86 9.10 -3.16
C PHE A 18 -3.04 9.11 -4.68
N ALA A 19 -2.09 8.64 -5.45
CA ALA A 19 -2.17 8.59 -6.91
C ALA A 19 -2.50 7.21 -7.46
N GLY A 20 -2.19 6.14 -6.74
CA GLY A 20 -2.48 4.77 -7.15
C GLY A 20 -3.83 4.29 -6.64
N TRP A 21 -3.94 4.05 -5.34
CA TRP A 21 -5.16 3.52 -4.71
C TRP A 21 -6.35 4.48 -4.86
N ASN A 22 -6.21 5.72 -4.42
CA ASN A 22 -7.32 6.70 -4.44
C ASN A 22 -7.87 6.94 -5.83
N GLN A 23 -7.02 6.88 -6.86
CA GLN A 23 -7.40 7.10 -8.25
C GLN A 23 -7.71 5.81 -9.00
N ALA A 24 -7.63 4.67 -8.33
CA ALA A 24 -7.80 3.35 -8.96
C ALA A 24 -6.89 3.15 -10.18
N ASP A 25 -5.67 3.66 -10.10
CA ASP A 25 -4.68 3.54 -11.17
C ASP A 25 -3.88 2.25 -11.01
N TRP A 26 -4.57 1.12 -11.24
CA TRP A 26 -4.02 -0.20 -11.00
C TRP A 26 -2.83 -0.54 -11.88
N GLU A 27 -2.90 -0.19 -13.16
CA GLU A 27 -1.86 -0.54 -14.13
C GLU A 27 -0.71 0.46 -14.16
N GLY A 28 -0.89 1.66 -13.60
CA GLY A 28 0.13 2.70 -13.55
C GLY A 28 0.85 2.74 -12.22
N VAL A 29 0.47 3.70 -11.36
CA VAL A 29 1.17 3.96 -10.09
C VAL A 29 1.10 2.77 -9.14
N PHE A 30 -0.06 2.11 -9.03
CA PHE A 30 -0.22 0.99 -8.11
C PHE A 30 0.76 -0.15 -8.45
N THR A 31 0.86 -0.53 -9.72
CA THR A 31 1.78 -1.58 -10.18
C THR A 31 3.24 -1.12 -10.07
N ARG A 32 3.51 0.15 -10.34
CA ARG A 32 4.89 0.68 -10.33
C ARG A 32 5.60 0.45 -9.01
N TYR A 33 4.90 0.57 -7.89
CA TYR A 33 5.51 0.50 -6.57
C TYR A 33 5.36 -0.85 -5.87
N HIS A 34 4.97 -1.88 -6.63
CA HIS A 34 4.98 -3.27 -6.15
C HIS A 34 5.87 -4.12 -7.05
N THR A 35 6.56 -5.10 -6.46
CA THR A 35 7.28 -6.09 -7.27
C THR A 35 6.27 -7.06 -7.90
N ASP A 36 6.69 -7.74 -8.99
CA ASP A 36 5.80 -8.69 -9.69
C ASP A 36 5.33 -9.83 -8.77
N ASP A 37 6.19 -10.23 -7.82
CA ASP A 37 5.95 -11.35 -6.92
C ASP A 37 5.57 -10.90 -5.50
N VAL A 38 5.05 -9.69 -5.34
CA VAL A 38 4.73 -9.11 -4.03
C VAL A 38 3.84 -10.03 -3.20
N LEU A 39 4.23 -10.22 -1.94
CA LEU A 39 3.40 -10.90 -0.95
C LEU A 39 2.58 -9.86 -0.20
N VAL A 40 1.27 -10.01 -0.18
CA VAL A 40 0.38 -9.10 0.55
C VAL A 40 -0.46 -9.90 1.54
N ASP A 41 -0.38 -9.50 2.80
CA ASP A 41 -1.11 -10.09 3.91
C ASP A 41 -2.02 -9.03 4.51
N VAL A 42 -3.31 -9.11 4.21
CA VAL A 42 -4.33 -8.27 4.85
C VAL A 42 -4.86 -9.03 6.05
N HIS A 43 -4.71 -8.45 7.23
CA HIS A 43 -5.08 -9.12 8.48
C HIS A 43 -6.53 -9.62 8.43
N GLY A 44 -6.71 -10.89 8.72
CA GLY A 44 -8.03 -11.54 8.70
C GLY A 44 -8.47 -12.08 7.34
N GLN A 45 -7.62 -11.98 6.32
CA GLN A 45 -7.89 -12.49 4.98
C GLN A 45 -6.76 -13.40 4.50
N ASP A 46 -7.02 -14.16 3.45
CA ASP A 46 -5.97 -14.96 2.82
C ASP A 46 -4.93 -14.06 2.15
N SER A 47 -3.66 -14.44 2.27
CA SER A 47 -2.57 -13.72 1.62
C SER A 47 -2.66 -13.87 0.10
N THR A 48 -2.23 -12.82 -0.62
CA THR A 48 -2.08 -12.87 -2.08
C THR A 48 -0.60 -12.93 -2.45
N HIS A 49 -0.30 -13.60 -3.56
CA HIS A 49 1.04 -13.76 -4.08
C HIS A 49 1.08 -13.24 -5.51
N GLY A 50 1.84 -12.19 -5.72
CA GLY A 50 1.98 -11.54 -7.03
C GLY A 50 1.03 -10.37 -7.23
N ILE A 51 1.48 -9.44 -8.08
CA ILE A 51 0.76 -8.18 -8.31
C ILE A 51 -0.64 -8.40 -8.90
N ARG A 52 -0.80 -9.41 -9.77
CA ARG A 52 -2.12 -9.66 -10.38
C ARG A 52 -3.15 -10.10 -9.35
N GLU A 53 -2.78 -11.02 -8.45
CA GLU A 53 -3.67 -11.43 -7.36
C GLU A 53 -4.00 -10.27 -6.44
N HIS A 54 -3.00 -9.45 -6.13
CA HIS A 54 -3.21 -8.29 -5.27
C HIS A 54 -4.19 -7.29 -5.90
N ILE A 55 -4.01 -6.97 -7.18
CA ILE A 55 -4.92 -6.07 -7.89
C ILE A 55 -6.35 -6.63 -7.92
N GLU A 56 -6.51 -7.91 -8.22
CA GLU A 56 -7.83 -8.53 -8.26
C GLU A 56 -8.50 -8.50 -6.88
N ALA A 57 -7.73 -8.76 -5.80
CA ALA A 57 -8.25 -8.67 -4.44
C ALA A 57 -8.69 -7.24 -4.10
N MET A 58 -7.92 -6.24 -4.50
CA MET A 58 -8.25 -4.85 -4.25
C MET A 58 -9.47 -4.39 -5.05
N LYS A 59 -9.58 -4.81 -6.30
CA LYS A 59 -10.76 -4.54 -7.13
C LYS A 59 -12.02 -5.16 -6.53
N ALA A 60 -11.92 -6.38 -6.00
CA ALA A 60 -13.04 -7.05 -5.34
C ALA A 60 -13.45 -6.29 -4.07
N PHE A 61 -12.49 -5.81 -3.30
CA PHE A 61 -12.75 -5.00 -2.12
C PHE A 61 -13.48 -3.69 -2.50
N VAL A 62 -12.98 -2.99 -3.52
CA VAL A 62 -13.60 -1.76 -4.03
C VAL A 62 -15.03 -2.03 -4.49
N ALA A 63 -15.26 -3.12 -5.23
CA ALA A 63 -16.61 -3.49 -5.68
C ALA A 63 -17.56 -3.73 -4.50
N SER A 64 -17.05 -4.32 -3.40
CA SER A 64 -17.85 -4.59 -2.21
C SER A 64 -18.21 -3.33 -1.42
N THR A 65 -17.49 -2.24 -1.63
CA THR A 65 -17.69 -0.97 -0.93
C THR A 65 -18.27 0.14 -1.81
N GLY A 66 -18.96 -0.23 -2.89
CA GLY A 66 -19.69 0.73 -3.72
C GLY A 66 -19.02 1.13 -5.03
N GLY A 67 -17.92 0.50 -5.40
CA GLY A 67 -17.26 0.71 -6.69
C GLY A 67 -16.26 1.86 -6.74
N VAL A 68 -16.04 2.54 -5.62
CA VAL A 68 -15.05 3.61 -5.50
C VAL A 68 -14.10 3.25 -4.35
N PRO A 69 -12.77 3.37 -4.52
CA PRO A 69 -11.86 3.07 -3.42
C PRO A 69 -12.13 3.98 -2.22
N LEU A 70 -12.15 3.38 -1.03
CA LEU A 70 -12.23 4.14 0.21
C LEU A 70 -10.98 5.04 0.30
N GLN A 71 -11.18 6.34 0.30
CA GLN A 71 -10.08 7.30 0.12
C GLN A 71 -9.17 7.36 1.35
N VAL A 72 -7.86 7.34 1.12
CA VAL A 72 -6.86 7.64 2.13
C VAL A 72 -6.68 9.16 2.12
N ARG A 73 -6.96 9.82 3.24
CA ARG A 73 -6.89 11.27 3.35
C ARG A 73 -5.48 11.76 3.61
N SER A 74 -4.76 11.06 4.46
CA SER A 74 -3.42 11.48 4.89
C SER A 74 -2.65 10.32 5.48
N HIS A 75 -1.35 10.50 5.63
CA HIS A 75 -0.46 9.62 6.38
C HIS A 75 0.07 10.38 7.59
N PRO A 76 -0.70 10.46 8.71
CA PRO A 76 -0.26 11.24 9.87
C PRO A 76 0.94 10.66 10.59
N ILE A 77 1.23 9.37 10.40
CA ILE A 77 2.36 8.69 11.02
C ILE A 77 3.07 7.88 9.94
N GLY A 78 4.37 8.06 9.81
CA GLY A 78 5.20 7.26 8.92
C GLY A 78 6.61 7.21 9.46
N PHE A 79 7.19 6.01 9.49
CA PHE A 79 8.56 5.81 9.95
C PHE A 79 9.09 4.51 9.35
N GLY A 80 10.37 4.25 9.54
CA GLY A 80 10.95 3.03 9.05
C GLY A 80 12.38 2.81 9.49
N SER A 81 12.93 1.69 9.06
CA SER A 81 14.31 1.31 9.31
C SER A 81 14.76 0.37 8.20
N GLY A 82 15.89 0.69 7.57
CA GLY A 82 16.43 -0.11 6.46
C GLY A 82 15.44 -0.20 5.30
N ASP A 83 15.04 -1.41 4.96
CA ASP A 83 14.12 -1.67 3.84
C ASP A 83 12.65 -1.66 4.28
N TRP A 84 12.36 -1.40 5.54
CA TRP A 84 11.01 -1.45 6.08
C TRP A 84 10.44 -0.07 6.37
N THR A 85 9.16 0.10 6.05
CA THR A 85 8.39 1.28 6.47
C THR A 85 7.11 0.84 7.16
N CYS A 86 6.65 1.69 8.08
CA CYS A 86 5.33 1.54 8.71
C CYS A 86 4.59 2.86 8.54
N VAL A 87 3.41 2.80 7.94
CA VAL A 87 2.60 3.99 7.67
C VAL A 87 1.21 3.79 8.23
N VAL A 88 0.73 4.79 8.96
CA VAL A 88 -0.67 4.84 9.41
C VAL A 88 -1.40 5.79 8.49
N GLY A 89 -2.37 5.26 7.74
CA GLY A 89 -3.24 6.04 6.87
C GLY A 89 -4.54 6.39 7.57
N GLU A 90 -5.00 7.62 7.40
CA GLU A 90 -6.30 8.05 7.88
C GLU A 90 -7.28 7.98 6.72
N LEU A 91 -8.35 7.21 6.89
CA LEU A 91 -9.34 6.99 5.85
C LEU A 91 -10.50 7.97 5.97
N GLU A 92 -11.22 8.18 4.86
CA GLU A 92 -12.30 9.17 4.79
C GLU A 92 -13.46 8.88 5.74
N ASN A 93 -13.63 7.62 6.15
CA ASN A 93 -14.65 7.23 7.13
C ASN A 93 -14.21 7.40 8.59
N GLY A 94 -13.01 7.96 8.82
CA GLY A 94 -12.46 8.16 10.14
C GLY A 94 -11.68 6.98 10.72
N SER A 95 -11.67 5.84 10.06
CA SER A 95 -10.87 4.69 10.50
C SER A 95 -9.41 4.86 10.08
N ARG A 96 -8.54 4.01 10.60
CA ARG A 96 -7.12 4.03 10.28
C ARG A 96 -6.67 2.69 9.71
N MET A 97 -5.70 2.75 8.82
CA MET A 97 -5.08 1.59 8.20
C MET A 97 -3.60 1.63 8.52
N VAL A 98 -3.05 0.49 8.94
CA VAL A 98 -1.60 0.38 9.16
C VAL A 98 -1.02 -0.50 8.07
N THR A 99 0.02 -0.01 7.39
CA THR A 99 0.74 -0.75 6.37
C THR A 99 2.20 -0.88 6.75
N LEU A 100 2.64 -2.12 6.96
CA LEU A 100 4.05 -2.46 7.18
C LEU A 100 4.57 -3.04 5.87
N ALA A 101 5.57 -2.40 5.27
CA ALA A 101 6.05 -2.78 3.94
C ALA A 101 7.56 -2.98 3.91
N ARG A 102 7.99 -4.04 3.25
CA ARG A 102 9.40 -4.28 2.92
C ARG A 102 9.62 -3.91 1.45
N TRP A 103 10.60 -3.07 1.21
CA TRP A 103 10.92 -2.53 -0.10
C TRP A 103 12.13 -3.22 -0.71
N GLN A 104 12.10 -3.38 -2.03
CA GLN A 104 13.19 -3.94 -2.81
C GLN A 104 13.33 -3.13 -4.09
N ASP A 105 14.47 -2.47 -4.26
CA ASP A 105 14.76 -1.64 -5.45
C ASP A 105 13.67 -0.61 -5.74
N GLY A 106 13.10 -0.03 -4.69
CA GLY A 106 12.10 1.03 -4.79
C GLY A 106 10.67 0.57 -4.99
N ALA A 107 10.40 -0.72 -4.87
CA ALA A 107 9.06 -1.29 -4.95
C ALA A 107 8.79 -2.20 -3.75
N ILE A 108 7.53 -2.33 -3.37
CA ILE A 108 7.13 -3.18 -2.24
C ILE A 108 7.20 -4.64 -2.66
N ALA A 109 8.00 -5.43 -1.93
CA ALA A 109 8.10 -6.87 -2.13
C ALA A 109 7.22 -7.67 -1.16
N GLU A 110 6.87 -7.06 -0.04
CA GLU A 110 6.06 -7.68 0.99
C GLU A 110 5.33 -6.59 1.76
N GLU A 111 4.03 -6.76 1.99
CA GLU A 111 3.30 -5.83 2.84
C GLU A 111 2.28 -6.53 3.70
N HIS A 112 2.08 -5.97 4.87
CA HIS A 112 1.13 -6.41 5.87
C HIS A 112 0.21 -5.25 6.20
N ILE A 113 -1.10 -5.46 6.08
CA ILE A 113 -2.10 -4.40 6.20
C ILE A 113 -3.09 -4.75 7.29
N TRP A 114 -3.33 -3.81 8.19
CA TRP A 114 -4.37 -3.87 9.22
C TRP A 114 -5.36 -2.74 8.99
N LEU A 115 -6.61 -3.11 8.94
CA LEU A 115 -7.72 -2.15 8.74
C LEU A 115 -8.53 -1.96 10.01
#